data_a1634c7f6b8081af74f2b6bd553fb3c2
#
_entry.id   a1634c7f6b8081af74f2b6bd553fb3c2
#
_cell.length_a   1.000
_cell.length_b   1.000
_cell.length_c   1.000
_cell.angle_alpha   90.00
_cell.angle_beta   90.00
_cell.angle_gamma   90.00
#
_symmetry.space_group_name_H-M   'P 1'
#
loop_
_entity.id
_entity.type
_entity.pdbx_description
1 polymer ?
#
loop_
_entity_poly.entity_id
_entity_poly.type
_entity_poly.pdbx_seq_one_letter_code
_entity_poly.pdbx_strand_id
1 'polypeptide(L)'
;NIRYFLRPTERGEYDFGLIRIFVSSPISLLQRRFSLGQPRQVKVYPSYLMLTRYELLAISNNLTELGIKKIRRVGNHTEFEQIRDYVTGDDFRLINWKATARTSRLMVNVYQDERSQQVFSIIDKGRVMQQAFRGMTYLDYAINASLVLSYMAMRKEDKAGIVTFSSRFEDFVPASRHTGH
;
A
#
# COMPACT_ATOMS: atom_id res chain seq x y z
N ASN A 1 32.84 2.76 26.40
CA ASN A 1 31.60 2.96 25.61
C ASN A 1 30.75 1.71 25.72
N ILE A 2 29.58 1.83 26.35
CA ILE A 2 28.59 0.75 26.41
C ILE A 2 27.61 1.01 25.28
N ARG A 3 27.46 0.05 24.36
CA ARG A 3 26.44 0.08 23.29
C ARG A 3 25.44 -1.00 23.59
N TYR A 4 24.17 -0.68 23.45
CA TYR A 4 23.08 -1.63 23.54
C TYR A 4 22.12 -1.44 22.36
N PHE A 5 21.45 -2.52 21.97
CA PHE A 5 20.49 -2.51 20.89
C PHE A 5 19.13 -2.94 21.45
N LEU A 6 18.11 -2.19 21.12
CA LEU A 6 16.73 -2.52 21.45
C LEU A 6 16.02 -2.93 20.16
N ARG A 7 15.37 -4.06 20.19
CA ARG A 7 14.54 -4.54 19.08
C ARG A 7 13.09 -4.50 19.54
N PRO A 8 12.27 -3.57 19.02
CA PRO A 8 10.86 -3.56 19.31
C PRO A 8 10.20 -4.81 18.72
N THR A 9 9.29 -5.42 19.47
CA THR A 9 8.54 -6.62 19.07
C THR A 9 7.13 -6.26 18.58
N GLU A 10 6.62 -5.11 19.00
CA GLU A 10 5.29 -4.62 18.68
C GLU A 10 5.37 -3.25 18.02
N ARG A 11 4.37 -2.92 17.20
CA ARG A 11 4.23 -1.58 16.64
C ARG A 11 3.68 -0.63 17.69
N GLY A 12 3.97 0.65 17.56
CA GLY A 12 3.46 1.68 18.47
C GLY A 12 4.43 2.83 18.65
N GLU A 13 4.07 3.70 19.55
CA GLU A 13 4.91 4.81 19.98
C GLU A 13 5.59 4.44 21.28
N TYR A 14 6.92 4.48 21.27
CA TYR A 14 7.74 4.16 22.44
C TYR A 14 8.38 5.44 22.96
N ASP A 15 8.09 5.76 24.22
CA ASP A 15 8.67 6.91 24.90
C ASP A 15 9.90 6.48 25.72
N PHE A 16 11.06 6.89 25.25
CA PHE A 16 12.31 6.69 25.96
C PHE A 16 12.59 7.91 26.85
N GLY A 17 12.62 7.67 28.17
CA GLY A 17 12.99 8.67 29.15
C GLY A 17 14.51 8.84 29.27
N LEU A 18 14.94 9.44 30.38
CA LEU A 18 16.36 9.60 30.69
C LEU A 18 17.02 8.25 31.01
N ILE A 19 18.21 8.06 30.52
CA ILE A 19 19.06 6.91 30.89
C ILE A 19 19.56 7.12 32.30
N ARG A 20 19.21 6.20 33.20
CA ARG A 20 19.67 6.23 34.59
C ARG A 20 20.80 5.21 34.77
N ILE A 21 21.97 5.69 35.14
CA ILE A 21 23.15 4.87 35.41
C ILE A 21 23.38 4.87 36.90
N PHE A 22 23.44 3.68 37.47
CA PHE A 22 23.79 3.49 38.89
C PHE A 22 25.21 2.95 38.99
N VAL A 23 26.05 3.68 39.62
CA VAL A 23 27.44 3.28 39.87
C VAL A 23 27.59 3.00 41.37
N SER A 24 27.94 1.76 41.69
CA SER A 24 28.21 1.34 43.08
C SER A 24 29.71 1.18 43.31
N SER A 25 30.16 1.46 44.53
CA SER A 25 31.53 1.19 44.92
C SER A 25 31.78 -0.33 45.01
N PRO A 26 33.03 -0.82 44.89
CA PRO A 26 33.34 -2.24 44.99
C PRO A 26 32.82 -2.92 46.26
N ILE A 27 32.69 -2.16 47.36
CA ILE A 27 32.23 -2.64 48.67
C ILE A 27 30.70 -2.41 48.81
N SER A 28 30.04 -1.91 47.79
CA SER A 28 28.59 -1.64 47.76
C SER A 28 28.04 -0.70 48.84
N LEU A 29 28.93 0.05 49.51
CA LEU A 29 28.56 1.00 50.56
C LEU A 29 27.93 2.30 50.03
N LEU A 30 28.27 2.68 48.81
CA LEU A 30 27.78 3.90 48.15
C LEU A 30 27.33 3.60 46.76
N GLN A 31 26.14 4.08 46.42
CA GLN A 31 25.60 4.04 45.07
C GLN A 31 25.28 5.45 44.60
N ARG A 32 25.80 5.84 43.43
CA ARG A 32 25.55 7.14 42.83
C ARG A 32 24.74 6.97 41.56
N ARG A 33 23.67 7.73 41.44
CA ARG A 33 22.79 7.77 40.26
C ARG A 33 23.19 8.92 39.35
N PHE A 34 23.43 8.62 38.10
CA PHE A 34 23.58 9.61 37.02
C PHE A 34 22.39 9.52 36.10
N SER A 35 21.85 10.67 35.69
CA SER A 35 20.78 10.76 34.70
C SER A 35 21.35 11.45 33.46
N LEU A 36 21.34 10.75 32.32
CA LEU A 36 21.93 11.19 31.07
C LEU A 36 20.92 11.05 29.92
N GLY A 37 21.15 11.79 28.85
CA GLY A 37 20.32 11.73 27.63
C GLY A 37 19.18 12.73 27.66
N GLN A 38 18.36 12.65 26.60
CA GLN A 38 17.15 13.43 26.44
C GLN A 38 15.97 12.49 26.18
N PRO A 39 14.77 12.79 26.68
CA PRO A 39 13.59 12.04 26.35
C PRO A 39 13.38 12.03 24.83
N ARG A 40 13.10 10.86 24.28
CA ARG A 40 12.86 10.71 22.83
C ARG A 40 11.71 9.77 22.58
N GLN A 41 10.79 10.19 21.74
CA GLN A 41 9.74 9.35 21.22
C GLN A 41 10.19 8.68 19.93
N VAL A 42 9.97 7.37 19.83
CA VAL A 42 10.28 6.58 18.63
C VAL A 42 9.01 5.87 18.18
N LYS A 43 8.62 6.13 16.93
CA LYS A 43 7.49 5.45 16.29
C LYS A 43 7.97 4.18 15.61
N VAL A 44 7.36 3.07 15.96
CA VAL A 44 7.61 1.77 15.35
C VAL A 44 6.44 1.43 14.43
N TYR A 45 6.74 1.38 13.14
CA TYR A 45 5.78 1.09 12.10
C TYR A 45 5.59 -0.43 11.91
N PRO A 46 4.46 -0.88 11.35
CA PRO A 46 4.25 -2.27 10.98
C PRO A 46 5.35 -2.78 10.06
N SER A 47 5.66 -4.07 10.16
CA SER A 47 6.67 -4.70 9.31
C SER A 47 6.16 -4.83 7.87
N TYR A 48 6.73 -4.05 6.96
CA TYR A 48 6.48 -4.14 5.52
C TYR A 48 7.49 -5.02 4.77
N LEU A 49 8.28 -5.83 5.49
CA LEU A 49 9.25 -6.76 4.87
C LEU A 49 8.56 -7.77 3.94
N MET A 50 7.29 -8.03 4.15
CA MET A 50 6.46 -8.83 3.25
C MET A 50 6.23 -8.17 1.88
N LEU A 51 6.33 -6.84 1.77
CA LEU A 51 6.12 -6.12 0.51
C LEU A 51 7.01 -6.64 -0.61
N THR A 52 8.29 -6.84 -0.33
CA THR A 52 9.26 -7.35 -1.31
C THR A 52 8.90 -8.74 -1.83
N ARG A 53 8.37 -9.61 -0.95
CA ARG A 53 7.93 -10.96 -1.34
C ARG A 53 6.69 -10.93 -2.24
N TYR A 54 5.74 -10.05 -1.94
CA TYR A 54 4.53 -9.87 -2.75
C TYR A 54 4.81 -9.08 -4.03
N GLU A 55 5.82 -8.23 -4.05
CA GLU A 55 6.28 -7.55 -5.27
C GLU A 55 6.73 -8.55 -6.32
N LEU A 56 7.51 -9.56 -5.93
CA LEU A 56 7.92 -10.65 -6.81
C LEU A 56 6.72 -11.46 -7.33
N LEU A 57 5.70 -11.69 -6.51
CA LEU A 57 4.47 -12.36 -6.91
C LEU A 57 3.62 -11.50 -7.86
N ALA A 58 3.63 -10.16 -7.68
CA ALA A 58 2.90 -9.23 -8.54
C ALA A 58 3.55 -9.07 -9.92
N ILE A 59 4.88 -9.16 -9.99
CA ILE A 59 5.65 -9.10 -11.23
C ILE A 59 5.51 -10.40 -12.02
N SER A 60 5.42 -11.56 -11.33
CA SER A 60 5.07 -12.82 -11.99
C SER A 60 3.60 -12.73 -12.39
N ASN A 61 3.32 -12.72 -13.67
CA ASN A 61 1.99 -12.54 -14.30
C ASN A 61 0.87 -13.53 -13.87
N ASN A 62 1.01 -14.19 -12.74
CA ASN A 62 0.09 -15.20 -12.21
C ASN A 62 -1.21 -14.62 -11.60
N LEU A 63 -1.42 -13.32 -11.65
CA LEU A 63 -2.71 -12.71 -11.28
C LEU A 63 -3.86 -13.15 -12.20
N THR A 64 -3.54 -13.65 -13.39
CA THR A 64 -4.54 -14.22 -14.32
C THR A 64 -5.10 -15.54 -13.81
N GLU A 65 -4.33 -16.32 -13.06
CA GLU A 65 -4.76 -17.60 -12.46
C GLU A 65 -5.70 -17.38 -11.26
N LEU A 66 -5.66 -16.23 -10.62
CA LEU A 66 -6.56 -15.87 -9.52
C LEU A 66 -7.95 -15.39 -10.00
N GLY A 67 -8.27 -15.55 -11.28
CA GLY A 67 -9.60 -15.27 -11.81
C GLY A 67 -9.94 -13.79 -11.93
N ILE A 68 -8.99 -12.89 -11.78
CA ILE A 68 -9.20 -11.45 -12.00
C ILE A 68 -9.19 -11.21 -13.51
N LYS A 69 -10.38 -11.34 -14.10
CA LYS A 69 -10.61 -11.06 -15.50
C LYS A 69 -10.40 -9.56 -15.75
N LYS A 70 -9.41 -9.21 -16.56
CA LYS A 70 -9.20 -7.83 -17.01
C LYS A 70 -10.44 -7.43 -17.81
N ILE A 71 -11.35 -6.64 -17.22
CA ILE A 71 -12.52 -6.14 -17.92
C ILE A 71 -12.03 -5.06 -18.87
N ARG A 72 -11.95 -5.41 -20.15
CA ARG A 72 -11.59 -4.51 -21.22
C ARG A 72 -12.79 -3.61 -21.51
N ARG A 73 -12.77 -2.37 -21.02
CA ARG A 73 -13.75 -1.35 -21.42
C ARG A 73 -13.11 -0.47 -22.48
N VAL A 74 -13.75 -0.39 -23.63
CA VAL A 74 -13.38 0.56 -24.69
C VAL A 74 -13.81 1.95 -24.24
N GLY A 75 -12.87 2.83 -24.01
CA GLY A 75 -13.09 4.21 -23.59
C GLY A 75 -12.54 5.21 -24.62
N ASN A 76 -12.98 6.47 -24.51
CA ASN A 76 -12.73 7.53 -25.50
C ASN A 76 -11.36 8.24 -25.36
N HIS A 77 -10.47 7.83 -24.50
CA HIS A 77 -9.17 8.50 -24.23
C HIS A 77 -8.16 7.51 -23.68
N THR A 78 -7.01 7.48 -24.18
CA THR A 78 -5.76 8.16 -24.10
C THR A 78 -4.61 7.32 -24.67
N GLU A 79 -4.62 5.97 -24.58
CA GLU A 79 -3.62 5.13 -25.25
C GLU A 79 -4.19 4.50 -26.52
N PHE A 80 -3.48 4.76 -27.63
CA PHE A 80 -3.76 4.09 -28.89
C PHE A 80 -3.51 2.58 -28.72
N GLU A 81 -4.53 1.75 -28.91
CA GLU A 81 -4.38 0.30 -28.82
C GLU A 81 -4.15 -0.32 -30.20
N GLN A 82 -5.07 -0.06 -31.12
CA GLN A 82 -5.03 -0.67 -32.47
C GLN A 82 -5.92 0.09 -33.46
N ILE A 83 -5.72 -0.20 -34.74
CA ILE A 83 -6.65 0.20 -35.80
C ILE A 83 -7.43 -1.06 -36.21
N ARG A 84 -8.76 -0.94 -36.30
CA ARG A 84 -9.64 -2.01 -36.78
C ARG A 84 -10.62 -1.50 -37.81
N ASP A 85 -11.30 -2.42 -38.52
CA ASP A 85 -12.38 -2.06 -39.42
C ASP A 85 -13.53 -1.39 -38.64
N TYR A 86 -14.12 -0.38 -39.26
CA TYR A 86 -15.30 0.31 -38.74
C TYR A 86 -16.49 -0.64 -38.69
N VAL A 87 -17.22 -0.64 -37.59
CA VAL A 87 -18.48 -1.36 -37.41
C VAL A 87 -19.58 -0.35 -37.16
N THR A 88 -20.75 -0.60 -37.72
CA THR A 88 -21.94 0.26 -37.54
C THR A 88 -22.22 0.48 -36.06
N GLY A 89 -22.17 1.74 -35.60
CA GLY A 89 -22.28 2.13 -34.18
C GLY A 89 -20.99 2.68 -33.58
N ASP A 90 -19.87 2.58 -34.29
CA ASP A 90 -18.62 3.25 -33.84
C ASP A 90 -18.72 4.78 -34.02
N ASP A 91 -18.06 5.53 -33.15
CA ASP A 91 -17.99 6.98 -33.26
C ASP A 91 -17.15 7.39 -34.50
N PHE A 92 -17.78 8.08 -35.42
CA PHE A 92 -17.13 8.57 -36.65
C PHE A 92 -15.97 9.54 -36.41
N ARG A 93 -15.89 10.15 -35.22
CA ARG A 93 -14.74 11.01 -34.81
C ARG A 93 -13.46 10.22 -34.66
N LEU A 94 -13.55 8.92 -34.45
CA LEU A 94 -12.41 8.03 -34.27
C LEU A 94 -11.91 7.43 -35.59
N ILE A 95 -12.50 7.80 -36.74
CA ILE A 95 -12.07 7.30 -38.05
C ILE A 95 -10.64 7.74 -38.33
N ASN A 96 -9.81 6.77 -38.65
CA ASN A 96 -8.46 6.98 -39.11
C ASN A 96 -8.42 7.15 -40.65
N TRP A 97 -8.51 8.39 -41.10
CA TRP A 97 -8.55 8.69 -42.53
C TRP A 97 -7.29 8.24 -43.27
N LYS A 98 -6.12 8.24 -42.62
CA LYS A 98 -4.88 7.77 -43.22
C LYS A 98 -4.85 6.26 -43.42
N ALA A 99 -5.35 5.49 -42.48
CA ALA A 99 -5.47 4.05 -42.60
C ALA A 99 -6.57 3.70 -43.62
N THR A 100 -7.72 4.38 -43.57
CA THR A 100 -8.83 4.26 -44.54
C THR A 100 -8.36 4.46 -45.99
N ALA A 101 -7.59 5.49 -46.26
CA ALA A 101 -7.05 5.76 -47.60
C ALA A 101 -6.09 4.67 -48.10
N ARG A 102 -5.36 3.98 -47.19
CA ARG A 102 -4.44 2.90 -47.54
C ARG A 102 -5.15 1.57 -47.79
N THR A 103 -6.20 1.28 -47.05
CA THR A 103 -6.88 -0.03 -47.06
C THR A 103 -8.14 -0.04 -47.93
N SER A 104 -8.59 1.14 -48.39
CA SER A 104 -9.87 1.33 -49.08
C SER A 104 -11.08 0.82 -48.27
N ARG A 105 -10.95 0.71 -46.93
CA ARG A 105 -11.99 0.34 -45.99
C ARG A 105 -12.01 1.36 -44.87
N LEU A 106 -13.17 1.65 -44.29
CA LEU A 106 -13.28 2.53 -43.15
C LEU A 106 -12.58 1.90 -41.94
N MET A 107 -11.56 2.58 -41.43
CA MET A 107 -10.75 2.15 -40.29
C MET A 107 -10.94 3.08 -39.12
N VAL A 108 -10.99 2.52 -37.91
CA VAL A 108 -11.19 3.26 -36.65
C VAL A 108 -10.02 3.04 -35.72
N ASN A 109 -9.59 4.12 -35.06
CA ASN A 109 -8.66 4.03 -33.94
C ASN A 109 -9.41 3.52 -32.72
N VAL A 110 -8.89 2.48 -32.11
CA VAL A 110 -9.36 1.99 -30.82
C VAL A 110 -8.40 2.45 -29.75
N TYR A 111 -8.94 3.12 -28.75
CA TYR A 111 -8.18 3.59 -27.59
C TYR A 111 -8.53 2.77 -26.35
N GLN A 112 -7.57 2.48 -25.52
CA GLN A 112 -7.79 1.83 -24.23
C GLN A 112 -8.08 2.91 -23.18
N ASP A 113 -9.13 2.72 -22.40
CA ASP A 113 -9.45 3.63 -21.29
C ASP A 113 -8.53 3.34 -20.09
N GLU A 114 -7.53 4.19 -19.92
CA GLU A 114 -6.64 4.18 -18.75
C GLU A 114 -7.29 4.85 -17.54
N ARG A 115 -8.44 4.37 -17.12
CA ARG A 115 -9.00 4.84 -15.85
C ARG A 115 -8.32 4.12 -14.69
N SER A 116 -7.53 4.86 -13.94
CA SER A 116 -7.04 4.35 -12.66
C SER A 116 -8.21 3.98 -11.76
N GLN A 117 -8.20 2.75 -11.28
CA GLN A 117 -9.21 2.27 -10.35
C GLN A 117 -8.95 2.86 -8.95
N GLN A 118 -10.01 2.96 -8.16
CA GLN A 118 -9.90 3.30 -6.75
C GLN A 118 -10.05 2.02 -5.94
N VAL A 119 -9.00 1.66 -5.22
CA VAL A 119 -8.95 0.48 -4.37
C VAL A 119 -9.01 0.93 -2.92
N PHE A 120 -10.06 0.58 -2.21
CA PHE A 120 -10.20 0.88 -0.80
C PHE A 120 -9.99 -0.37 0.04
N SER A 121 -9.09 -0.28 1.02
CA SER A 121 -8.92 -1.28 2.06
C SER A 121 -9.79 -0.88 3.27
N ILE A 122 -10.68 -1.77 3.69
CA ILE A 122 -11.55 -1.55 4.84
C ILE A 122 -11.02 -2.40 6.00
N ILE A 123 -10.61 -1.76 7.09
CA ILE A 123 -9.99 -2.41 8.25
C ILE A 123 -10.92 -2.31 9.46
N ASP A 124 -11.34 -3.46 9.96
CA ASP A 124 -12.02 -3.56 11.24
C ASP A 124 -11.00 -3.46 12.39
N LYS A 125 -11.27 -2.56 13.36
CA LYS A 125 -10.47 -2.36 14.57
C LYS A 125 -11.20 -2.88 15.83
N GLY A 126 -12.27 -3.62 15.65
CA GLY A 126 -13.07 -4.19 16.75
C GLY A 126 -12.28 -5.13 17.66
N ARG A 127 -12.88 -5.48 18.81
CA ARG A 127 -12.20 -6.29 19.84
C ARG A 127 -11.70 -7.64 19.34
N VAL A 128 -12.40 -8.26 18.41
CA VAL A 128 -12.01 -9.55 17.82
C VAL A 128 -10.66 -9.46 17.11
N MET A 129 -10.38 -8.33 16.47
CA MET A 129 -9.14 -8.08 15.72
C MET A 129 -7.91 -7.91 16.63
N GLN A 130 -8.11 -7.73 17.94
CA GLN A 130 -7.02 -7.63 18.93
C GLN A 130 -6.50 -9.00 19.39
N GLN A 131 -7.16 -10.09 19.00
CA GLN A 131 -6.70 -11.44 19.35
C GLN A 131 -5.35 -11.73 18.68
N ALA A 132 -4.45 -12.34 19.48
CA ALA A 132 -3.13 -12.73 19.03
C ALA A 132 -3.19 -14.04 18.23
N PHE A 133 -2.50 -14.07 17.10
CA PHE A 133 -2.32 -15.26 16.28
C PHE A 133 -0.88 -15.31 15.77
N ARG A 134 -0.15 -16.38 16.08
CA ARG A 134 1.25 -16.59 15.65
C ARG A 134 2.17 -15.39 15.91
N GLY A 135 2.05 -14.76 17.07
CA GLY A 135 2.92 -13.65 17.48
C GLY A 135 2.53 -12.26 17.00
N MET A 136 1.39 -12.13 16.30
CA MET A 136 0.83 -10.85 15.87
C MET A 136 -0.68 -10.84 16.11
N THR A 137 -1.30 -9.67 16.19
CA THR A 137 -2.76 -9.56 16.25
C THR A 137 -3.38 -9.70 14.84
N TYR A 138 -4.66 -10.10 14.76
CA TYR A 138 -5.37 -10.07 13.48
C TYR A 138 -5.38 -8.67 12.87
N LEU A 139 -5.43 -7.64 13.70
CA LEU A 139 -5.32 -6.25 13.25
C LEU A 139 -3.97 -5.98 12.57
N ASP A 140 -2.87 -6.52 13.10
CA ASP A 140 -1.54 -6.38 12.47
C ASP A 140 -1.48 -7.04 11.10
N TYR A 141 -2.08 -8.24 10.98
CA TYR A 141 -2.20 -8.91 9.68
C TYR A 141 -3.03 -8.10 8.69
N ALA A 142 -4.17 -7.55 9.13
CA ALA A 142 -5.03 -6.72 8.28
C ALA A 142 -4.32 -5.45 7.80
N ILE A 143 -3.58 -4.78 8.68
CA ILE A 143 -2.80 -3.59 8.33
C ILE A 143 -1.69 -3.94 7.34
N ASN A 144 -0.93 -5.01 7.59
CA ASN A 144 0.12 -5.44 6.67
C ASN A 144 -0.44 -5.81 5.30
N ALA A 145 -1.56 -6.53 5.24
CA ALA A 145 -2.25 -6.88 3.99
C ALA A 145 -2.74 -5.64 3.25
N SER A 146 -3.33 -4.67 3.97
CA SER A 146 -3.79 -3.40 3.41
C SER A 146 -2.64 -2.58 2.83
N LEU A 147 -1.51 -2.49 3.52
CA LEU A 147 -0.31 -1.80 3.01
C LEU A 147 0.22 -2.45 1.73
N VAL A 148 0.28 -3.79 1.69
CA VAL A 148 0.68 -4.54 0.50
C VAL A 148 -0.27 -4.26 -0.66
N LEU A 149 -1.59 -4.34 -0.43
CA LEU A 149 -2.60 -4.09 -1.46
C LEU A 149 -2.52 -2.65 -1.99
N SER A 150 -2.39 -1.67 -1.09
CA SER A 150 -2.25 -0.26 -1.45
C SER A 150 -0.99 -0.02 -2.28
N TYR A 151 0.14 -0.61 -1.88
CA TYR A 151 1.38 -0.53 -2.64
C TYR A 151 1.24 -1.13 -4.04
N MET A 152 0.62 -2.31 -4.16
CA MET A 152 0.39 -2.96 -5.45
C MET A 152 -0.56 -2.17 -6.35
N ALA A 153 -1.61 -1.56 -5.78
CA ALA A 153 -2.53 -0.70 -6.52
C ALA A 153 -1.77 0.52 -7.08
N MET A 154 -1.00 1.21 -6.24
CA MET A 154 -0.20 2.37 -6.67
C MET A 154 0.84 2.01 -7.73
N ARG A 155 1.45 0.82 -7.66
CA ARG A 155 2.38 0.32 -8.70
C ARG A 155 1.70 0.08 -10.05
N LYS A 156 0.40 -0.18 -10.05
CA LYS A 156 -0.44 -0.32 -11.26
C LYS A 156 -1.10 1.00 -11.68
N GLU A 157 -0.63 2.12 -11.12
CA GLU A 157 -1.17 3.46 -11.37
C GLU A 157 -2.62 3.65 -10.90
N ASP A 158 -3.13 2.71 -10.11
CA ASP A 158 -4.40 2.84 -9.42
C ASP A 158 -4.28 3.75 -8.19
N LYS A 159 -5.41 4.20 -7.68
CA LYS A 159 -5.49 5.00 -6.46
C LYS A 159 -5.81 4.09 -5.28
N ALA A 160 -5.04 4.21 -4.19
CA ALA A 160 -5.29 3.46 -2.96
C ALA A 160 -5.85 4.36 -1.87
N GLY A 161 -6.86 3.87 -1.17
CA GLY A 161 -7.47 4.50 -0.01
C GLY A 161 -7.66 3.51 1.12
N ILE A 162 -7.84 4.01 2.34
CA ILE A 162 -8.01 3.19 3.55
C ILE A 162 -9.19 3.74 4.35
N VAL A 163 -9.99 2.82 4.84
CA VAL A 163 -11.11 3.10 5.75
C VAL A 163 -10.92 2.26 6.99
N THR A 164 -11.04 2.85 8.16
CA THR A 164 -11.01 2.12 9.43
C THR A 164 -12.30 2.32 10.19
N PHE A 165 -12.78 1.27 10.84
CA PHE A 165 -13.97 1.31 11.68
C PHE A 165 -13.84 0.38 12.89
N SER A 166 -14.63 0.64 13.92
CA SER A 166 -14.85 -0.26 15.06
C SER A 166 -16.34 -0.36 15.34
N SER A 167 -16.82 0.14 16.47
CA SER A 167 -18.26 0.34 16.72
C SER A 167 -18.84 1.52 15.94
N ARG A 168 -17.99 2.38 15.40
CA ARG A 168 -18.31 3.54 14.57
C ARG A 168 -17.23 3.72 13.51
N PHE A 169 -17.54 4.54 12.52
CA PHE A 169 -16.56 4.99 11.52
C PHE A 169 -15.50 5.86 12.23
N GLU A 170 -14.22 5.59 11.98
CA GLU A 170 -13.12 6.28 12.66
C GLU A 170 -12.32 7.14 11.69
N ASP A 171 -11.56 6.49 10.81
CA ASP A 171 -10.65 7.19 9.91
C ASP A 171 -10.94 6.88 8.44
N PHE A 172 -10.77 7.89 7.60
CA PHE A 172 -10.88 7.79 6.16
C PHE A 172 -9.69 8.46 5.49
N VAL A 173 -8.91 7.67 4.77
CA VAL A 173 -7.85 8.16 3.90
C VAL A 173 -8.37 8.07 2.46
N PRO A 174 -8.56 9.20 1.77
CA PRO A 174 -9.08 9.21 0.40
C PRO A 174 -8.10 8.52 -0.55
N ALA A 175 -8.66 7.92 -1.61
CA ALA A 175 -7.86 7.23 -2.61
C ALA A 175 -6.93 8.21 -3.35
N SER A 176 -5.63 8.01 -3.24
CA SER A 176 -4.58 8.83 -3.85
C SER A 176 -3.54 7.97 -4.56
N ARG A 177 -2.85 8.55 -5.55
CA ARG A 177 -1.67 7.96 -6.19
C ARG A 177 -0.37 8.33 -5.49
N HIS A 178 -0.39 9.36 -4.65
CA HIS A 178 0.81 9.84 -3.98
C HIS A 178 0.93 9.23 -2.59
N THR A 179 2.08 8.65 -2.29
CA THR A 179 2.53 8.45 -0.93
C THR A 179 2.78 9.85 -0.34
N GLY A 180 1.83 10.33 0.47
CA GLY A 180 2.04 11.57 1.24
C GLY A 180 3.30 11.42 2.09
N HIS A 181 4.11 12.46 2.08
CA HIS A 181 5.25 12.60 3.00
C HIS A 181 4.78 12.83 4.41
#